data_e9da34e22303099120fe95e05f31a44d
#
_entry.id   e9da34e22303099120fe95e05f31a44d
#
_cell.length_a   1.000
_cell.length_b   1.000
_cell.length_c   1.000
_cell.angle_alpha   90.00
_cell.angle_beta   90.00
_cell.angle_gamma   90.00
#
_symmetry.space_group_name_H-M   'P 1'
#
loop_
_entity.id
_entity.type
_entity.pdbx_description
1 polymer ?
#
loop_
_entity_poly.entity_id
_entity_poly.type
_entity_poly.pdbx_seq_one_letter_code
_entity_poly.pdbx_strand_id
1 'polypeptide(L)'
;FGSLCNTEIANKDLTQLQINLLRSHACGAGDYVPKEIVKLMLLLKAQSLSYGHSGVQLATVEKLLEFYNNDTIPVIYELGSLGASGDLAPLSHLALPLIGEGEIWGHSHPSSLEKVRGNEATLSQRIKPKPSTLQLGPKEGLALINGTQFMQAYGLQCLFKAEDILARADMNAAMCLDAYDGRKEAFLAYSHQIRPHKGQLHTAKTILEHLEGSEILAQDKVHVQDPYSMRCVPQVHGASKDAVAHVKAVFETEINSVTDNPNVFPDEDLVLSAGNFHGQPLALQLDYLAIAIAEIGSIAERRIYRLVEGKRGLPEFLTGNPGLESGLMIAQYLAASIVSQNKQLCTPSSVDTIESSNGQEDHVSMGANAATKCLRVVENVERIQAIEQLTAAKALEYRRPLKSSKNVEALLAKIKSIADISDGDKVWANEVEKIRLSFF
;
A
#
# COMPACT_ATOMS: atom_id res chain seq x y z
N PHE A 1 6.27 -27.17 20.84
CA PHE A 1 5.95 -26.27 19.75
C PHE A 1 4.99 -26.98 18.79
N GLY A 2 3.78 -26.42 18.62
CA GLY A 2 2.75 -27.01 17.78
C GLY A 2 2.46 -28.48 18.08
N SER A 3 2.32 -29.31 17.05
CA SER A 3 2.11 -30.77 17.19
C SER A 3 3.26 -31.52 17.84
N LEU A 4 4.44 -30.90 18.03
CA LEU A 4 5.63 -31.47 18.65
C LEU A 4 5.79 -31.12 20.14
N CYS A 5 4.81 -30.45 20.75
CA CYS A 5 4.88 -29.94 22.13
C CYS A 5 5.08 -31.01 23.21
N ASN A 6 4.77 -32.27 22.91
CA ASN A 6 4.95 -33.40 23.84
C ASN A 6 6.36 -34.02 23.80
N THR A 7 7.29 -33.49 23.00
CA THR A 7 8.66 -33.96 22.91
C THR A 7 9.55 -33.20 23.89
N GLU A 8 10.12 -33.90 24.88
CA GLU A 8 11.07 -33.29 25.82
C GLU A 8 12.42 -33.02 25.16
N ILE A 9 12.94 -31.81 25.33
CA ILE A 9 14.24 -31.37 24.82
C ILE A 9 15.19 -31.15 26.00
N ALA A 10 16.39 -31.78 25.95
CA ALA A 10 17.38 -31.59 26.99
C ALA A 10 17.87 -30.14 27.06
N ASN A 11 18.15 -29.60 28.25
CA ASN A 11 18.58 -28.22 28.45
C ASN A 11 19.79 -27.82 27.59
N LYS A 12 20.74 -28.73 27.38
CA LYS A 12 21.93 -28.49 26.54
C LYS A 12 21.60 -28.24 25.05
N ASP A 13 20.44 -28.67 24.60
CA ASP A 13 20.03 -28.61 23.19
C ASP A 13 19.08 -27.41 22.90
N LEU A 14 18.70 -26.62 23.92
CA LEU A 14 17.72 -25.55 23.79
C LEU A 14 18.17 -24.43 22.82
N THR A 15 19.45 -24.04 22.87
CA THR A 15 19.99 -23.03 21.91
C THR A 15 19.98 -23.59 20.48
N GLN A 16 20.39 -24.85 20.29
CA GLN A 16 20.35 -25.50 18.99
C GLN A 16 18.92 -25.62 18.45
N LEU A 17 17.93 -25.86 19.32
CA LEU A 17 16.53 -25.87 18.97
C LEU A 17 16.07 -24.50 18.39
N GLN A 18 16.47 -23.39 19.02
CA GLN A 18 16.12 -22.05 18.51
C GLN A 18 16.70 -21.80 17.11
N ILE A 19 17.96 -22.17 16.90
CA ILE A 19 18.64 -22.04 15.60
C ILE A 19 17.94 -22.91 14.53
N ASN A 20 17.65 -24.17 14.87
CA ASN A 20 16.97 -25.08 13.95
C ASN A 20 15.56 -24.61 13.60
N LEU A 21 14.88 -23.97 14.54
CA LEU A 21 13.57 -23.36 14.31
C LEU A 21 13.65 -22.26 13.23
N LEU A 22 14.61 -21.33 13.36
CA LEU A 22 14.82 -20.30 12.34
C LEU A 22 15.15 -20.91 10.97
N ARG A 23 16.06 -21.88 10.92
CA ARG A 23 16.48 -22.54 9.67
C ARG A 23 15.33 -23.23 8.96
N SER A 24 14.56 -24.03 9.71
CA SER A 24 13.47 -24.85 9.15
C SER A 24 12.27 -24.03 8.66
N HIS A 25 12.06 -22.83 9.22
CA HIS A 25 10.96 -21.95 8.85
C HIS A 25 11.32 -20.93 7.76
N ALA A 26 12.58 -20.78 7.39
CA ALA A 26 13.03 -19.92 6.31
C ALA A 26 12.78 -20.56 4.94
N CYS A 27 11.51 -20.76 4.59
CA CYS A 27 11.01 -21.39 3.36
C CYS A 27 10.28 -20.40 2.44
N GLY A 28 10.74 -19.15 2.38
CA GLY A 28 10.14 -18.14 1.49
C GLY A 28 10.52 -18.33 0.03
N ALA A 29 9.66 -17.85 -0.89
CA ALA A 29 9.86 -17.89 -2.33
C ALA A 29 9.21 -16.67 -3.03
N GLY A 30 9.38 -16.57 -4.34
CA GLY A 30 8.78 -15.51 -5.17
C GLY A 30 9.60 -14.23 -5.22
N ASP A 31 8.92 -13.10 -5.40
CA ASP A 31 9.55 -11.78 -5.45
C ASP A 31 10.10 -11.37 -4.07
N TYR A 32 11.01 -10.42 -4.06
CA TYR A 32 11.60 -9.93 -2.81
C TYR A 32 10.74 -8.82 -2.19
N VAL A 33 10.70 -8.81 -0.86
CA VAL A 33 10.05 -7.77 -0.08
C VAL A 33 10.83 -6.45 -0.23
N PRO A 34 10.17 -5.33 -0.55
CA PRO A 34 10.82 -4.02 -0.66
C PRO A 34 11.56 -3.60 0.62
N LYS A 35 12.70 -2.90 0.45
CA LYS A 35 13.57 -2.45 1.54
C LYS A 35 12.81 -1.72 2.65
N GLU A 36 11.94 -0.79 2.27
CA GLU A 36 11.18 0.03 3.20
C GLU A 36 10.27 -0.82 4.09
N ILE A 37 9.67 -1.85 3.51
CA ILE A 37 8.81 -2.81 4.24
C ILE A 37 9.67 -3.65 5.19
N VAL A 38 10.85 -4.13 4.76
CA VAL A 38 11.77 -4.87 5.64
C VAL A 38 12.24 -4.00 6.81
N LYS A 39 12.53 -2.71 6.58
CA LYS A 39 12.86 -1.76 7.65
C LYS A 39 11.70 -1.61 8.65
N LEU A 40 10.47 -1.49 8.17
CA LEU A 40 9.30 -1.47 9.06
C LEU A 40 9.17 -2.79 9.83
N MET A 41 9.41 -3.95 9.22
CA MET A 41 9.39 -5.25 9.92
C MET A 41 10.39 -5.29 11.07
N LEU A 42 11.63 -4.82 10.87
CA LEU A 42 12.66 -4.74 11.92
C LEU A 42 12.19 -3.87 13.09
N LEU A 43 11.69 -2.67 12.80
CA LEU A 43 11.20 -1.72 13.80
C LEU A 43 10.01 -2.29 14.57
N LEU A 44 9.01 -2.81 13.87
CA LEU A 44 7.79 -3.35 14.48
C LEU A 44 8.07 -4.61 15.30
N LYS A 45 9.03 -5.45 14.89
CA LYS A 45 9.46 -6.60 15.70
C LYS A 45 10.16 -6.12 16.97
N ALA A 46 11.06 -5.15 16.89
CA ALA A 46 11.70 -4.57 18.06
C ALA A 46 10.67 -3.95 19.02
N GLN A 47 9.68 -3.22 18.49
CA GLN A 47 8.57 -2.61 19.24
C GLN A 47 7.79 -3.67 20.02
N SER A 48 7.30 -4.72 19.35
CA SER A 48 6.50 -5.77 19.97
C SER A 48 7.29 -6.51 21.07
N LEU A 49 8.57 -6.83 20.83
CA LEU A 49 9.42 -7.52 21.81
C LEU A 49 9.78 -6.63 23.01
N SER A 50 9.83 -5.30 22.84
CA SER A 50 10.21 -4.35 23.91
C SER A 50 9.17 -4.24 25.02
N TYR A 51 7.94 -4.72 24.83
CA TYR A 51 6.92 -4.79 25.88
C TYR A 51 7.23 -5.78 27.00
N GLY A 52 8.22 -6.67 26.82
CA GLY A 52 8.69 -7.59 27.86
C GLY A 52 7.84 -8.86 28.03
N HIS A 53 6.81 -9.07 27.21
CA HIS A 53 5.93 -10.25 27.31
C HIS A 53 6.32 -11.40 26.38
N SER A 54 7.41 -11.27 25.63
CA SER A 54 7.85 -12.29 24.64
C SER A 54 8.95 -13.21 25.17
N GLY A 55 9.51 -12.94 26.35
CA GLY A 55 10.56 -13.73 26.96
C GLY A 55 11.86 -13.71 26.16
N VAL A 56 12.31 -12.53 25.75
CA VAL A 56 13.57 -12.31 25.02
C VAL A 56 14.55 -11.49 25.85
N GLN A 57 15.85 -11.67 25.60
CA GLN A 57 16.89 -10.84 26.20
C GLN A 57 16.99 -9.47 25.49
N LEU A 58 17.50 -8.47 26.22
CA LEU A 58 17.67 -7.12 25.69
C LEU A 58 18.55 -7.10 24.42
N ALA A 59 19.61 -7.91 24.39
CA ALA A 59 20.54 -8.01 23.27
C ALA A 59 19.85 -8.40 21.93
N THR A 60 18.76 -9.14 21.96
CA THR A 60 17.98 -9.49 20.77
C THR A 60 17.24 -8.29 20.21
N VAL A 61 16.64 -7.45 21.08
CA VAL A 61 15.97 -6.20 20.67
C VAL A 61 17.00 -5.19 20.15
N GLU A 62 18.12 -5.04 20.86
CA GLU A 62 19.23 -4.15 20.43
C GLU A 62 19.78 -4.56 19.07
N LYS A 63 19.87 -5.87 18.78
CA LYS A 63 20.33 -6.37 17.48
C LYS A 63 19.36 -6.03 16.34
N LEU A 64 18.06 -6.10 16.56
CA LEU A 64 17.05 -5.64 15.60
C LEU A 64 17.19 -4.15 15.30
N LEU A 65 17.38 -3.32 16.36
CA LEU A 65 17.59 -1.88 16.21
C LEU A 65 18.93 -1.55 15.54
N GLU A 66 19.99 -2.33 15.81
CA GLU A 66 21.29 -2.20 15.10
C GLU A 66 21.11 -2.41 13.59
N PHE A 67 20.38 -3.44 13.17
CA PHE A 67 20.09 -3.71 11.77
C PHE A 67 19.28 -2.57 11.13
N TYR A 68 18.24 -2.10 11.83
CA TYR A 68 17.44 -0.97 11.39
C TYR A 68 18.26 0.32 11.20
N ASN A 69 19.10 0.68 12.19
CA ASN A 69 19.89 1.92 12.20
C ASN A 69 21.01 1.90 11.19
N ASN A 70 21.60 0.74 10.91
CA ASN A 70 22.73 0.57 9.99
C ASN A 70 22.29 0.23 8.56
N ASP A 71 20.99 0.28 8.24
CA ASP A 71 20.47 -0.14 6.95
C ASP A 71 20.90 -1.57 6.55
N THR A 72 21.08 -2.46 7.52
CA THR A 72 21.38 -3.86 7.28
C THR A 72 20.08 -4.59 6.98
N ILE A 73 19.78 -4.77 5.71
CA ILE A 73 18.46 -5.22 5.23
C ILE A 73 18.49 -6.73 4.93
N PRO A 74 17.78 -7.57 5.71
CA PRO A 74 17.60 -8.98 5.39
C PRO A 74 16.91 -9.21 4.04
N VAL A 75 17.29 -10.30 3.36
CA VAL A 75 16.61 -10.75 2.14
C VAL A 75 15.38 -11.56 2.54
N ILE A 76 14.20 -11.05 2.20
CA ILE A 76 12.91 -11.66 2.54
C ILE A 76 12.10 -11.87 1.26
N TYR A 77 11.28 -12.91 1.22
CA TYR A 77 10.44 -13.26 0.07
C TYR A 77 8.97 -13.01 0.35
N GLU A 78 8.19 -12.69 -0.69
CA GLU A 78 6.76 -12.39 -0.57
C GLU A 78 5.89 -13.60 -0.26
N LEU A 79 6.30 -14.81 -0.68
CA LEU A 79 5.51 -16.03 -0.49
C LEU A 79 6.09 -16.87 0.65
N GLY A 80 5.22 -17.53 1.42
CA GLY A 80 5.61 -18.49 2.48
C GLY A 80 4.81 -18.37 3.76
N SER A 81 3.95 -17.33 3.93
CA SER A 81 3.10 -17.19 5.11
C SER A 81 1.63 -17.50 4.78
N LEU A 82 1.01 -18.32 5.64
CA LEU A 82 -0.45 -18.52 5.68
C LEU A 82 -1.13 -17.59 6.71
N GLY A 83 -0.34 -16.87 7.52
CA GLY A 83 -0.84 -16.16 8.68
C GLY A 83 -1.40 -17.10 9.76
N ALA A 84 -0.86 -18.30 9.85
CA ALA A 84 -1.27 -19.37 10.77
C ALA A 84 -0.80 -19.04 12.20
N SER A 85 0.51 -19.10 12.44
CA SER A 85 1.15 -18.60 13.67
C SER A 85 1.76 -17.23 13.46
N GLY A 86 1.06 -16.34 12.76
CA GLY A 86 1.58 -15.12 12.19
C GLY A 86 2.42 -15.37 10.95
N ASP A 87 3.45 -14.57 10.74
CA ASP A 87 4.24 -14.51 9.52
C ASP A 87 5.55 -15.31 9.62
N LEU A 88 5.48 -16.62 9.92
CA LEU A 88 6.64 -17.47 10.29
C LEU A 88 7.78 -17.42 9.28
N ALA A 89 7.52 -17.69 8.01
CA ALA A 89 8.56 -17.77 6.99
C ALA A 89 9.24 -16.41 6.71
N PRO A 90 8.51 -15.30 6.45
CA PRO A 90 9.12 -13.99 6.31
C PRO A 90 9.94 -13.56 7.53
N LEU A 91 9.42 -13.80 8.74
CA LEU A 91 10.12 -13.45 9.98
C LEU A 91 11.32 -14.35 10.24
N SER A 92 11.33 -15.60 9.76
CA SER A 92 12.52 -16.45 9.80
C SER A 92 13.63 -15.89 8.89
N HIS A 93 13.32 -15.46 7.69
CA HIS A 93 14.27 -14.77 6.82
C HIS A 93 14.78 -13.45 7.44
N LEU A 94 13.93 -12.72 8.17
CA LEU A 94 14.35 -11.53 8.91
C LEU A 94 15.33 -11.88 10.04
N ALA A 95 15.10 -13.00 10.75
CA ALA A 95 15.83 -13.37 11.96
C ALA A 95 17.17 -14.06 11.69
N LEU A 96 17.31 -14.82 10.60
CA LEU A 96 18.57 -15.54 10.28
C LEU A 96 19.81 -14.64 10.27
N PRO A 97 19.80 -13.42 9.65
CA PRO A 97 20.97 -12.54 9.67
C PRO A 97 21.35 -12.04 11.07
N LEU A 98 20.42 -11.98 12.02
CA LEU A 98 20.72 -11.59 13.40
C LEU A 98 21.69 -12.58 14.09
N ILE A 99 21.65 -13.85 13.70
CA ILE A 99 22.55 -14.91 14.18
C ILE A 99 23.73 -15.18 13.24
N GLY A 100 23.94 -14.36 12.19
CA GLY A 100 25.03 -14.50 11.23
C GLY A 100 24.76 -15.49 10.09
N GLU A 101 23.52 -15.88 9.88
CA GLU A 101 23.08 -16.79 8.81
C GLU A 101 22.18 -16.07 7.79
N GLY A 102 21.66 -16.80 6.82
CA GLY A 102 20.82 -16.21 5.79
C GLY A 102 21.54 -15.26 4.85
N GLU A 103 20.86 -14.23 4.36
CA GLU A 103 21.37 -13.25 3.39
C GLU A 103 20.88 -11.85 3.72
N ILE A 104 21.70 -10.85 3.37
CA ILE A 104 21.36 -9.42 3.43
C ILE A 104 21.64 -8.78 2.09
N TRP A 105 20.99 -7.63 1.81
CA TRP A 105 21.30 -6.82 0.65
C TRP A 105 22.64 -6.11 0.85
N GLY A 106 23.48 -6.08 -0.20
CA GLY A 106 24.70 -5.28 -0.24
C GLY A 106 24.42 -3.77 -0.36
N HIS A 107 25.46 -2.96 -0.40
CA HIS A 107 25.36 -1.50 -0.40
C HIS A 107 24.62 -0.88 -1.59
N SER A 108 24.42 -1.61 -2.69
CA SER A 108 23.67 -1.20 -3.88
C SER A 108 22.29 -1.86 -3.92
N HIS A 109 21.49 -1.60 -2.90
CA HIS A 109 20.08 -2.06 -2.92
C HIS A 109 19.34 -1.35 -4.06
N PRO A 110 18.61 -2.08 -4.93
CA PRO A 110 17.70 -1.44 -5.89
C PRO A 110 16.72 -0.54 -5.14
N SER A 111 16.45 0.64 -5.68
CA SER A 111 15.43 1.52 -5.10
C SER A 111 14.08 0.80 -5.02
N SER A 112 13.25 1.15 -4.07
CA SER A 112 11.91 0.59 -3.84
C SER A 112 10.99 0.54 -5.05
N LEU A 113 11.31 1.31 -6.08
CA LEU A 113 10.52 1.45 -7.30
C LEU A 113 10.89 0.46 -8.40
N GLU A 114 12.06 -0.17 -8.32
CA GLU A 114 12.41 -1.28 -9.18
C GLU A 114 11.99 -2.57 -8.50
N LYS A 115 10.89 -3.18 -8.98
CA LYS A 115 10.54 -4.54 -8.58
C LYS A 115 11.77 -5.41 -8.80
N VAL A 116 12.40 -5.79 -7.71
CA VAL A 116 13.53 -6.70 -7.69
C VAL A 116 13.03 -8.09 -8.06
N ARG A 117 12.66 -8.27 -9.34
CA ARG A 117 12.42 -9.59 -9.90
C ARG A 117 13.74 -10.33 -9.90
N GLY A 118 13.73 -11.57 -9.46
CA GLY A 118 14.92 -12.42 -9.32
C GLY A 118 15.66 -12.68 -10.65
N ASN A 119 16.33 -11.66 -11.16
CA ASN A 119 17.28 -11.81 -12.26
C ASN A 119 18.71 -11.97 -11.70
N GLU A 120 19.63 -12.46 -12.53
CA GLU A 120 21.03 -12.71 -12.12
C GLU A 120 21.75 -11.48 -11.54
N ALA A 121 21.45 -10.27 -12.04
CA ALA A 121 22.00 -9.03 -11.54
C ALA A 121 21.56 -8.74 -10.09
N THR A 122 20.33 -9.08 -9.73
CA THR A 122 19.79 -8.97 -8.38
C THR A 122 20.43 -9.99 -7.42
N LEU A 123 20.66 -11.23 -7.90
CA LEU A 123 21.29 -12.29 -7.10
C LEU A 123 22.72 -11.90 -6.66
N SER A 124 23.49 -11.20 -7.51
CA SER A 124 24.85 -10.75 -7.21
C SER A 124 24.94 -9.67 -6.13
N GLN A 125 23.83 -9.05 -5.77
CA GLN A 125 23.76 -8.01 -4.72
C GLN A 125 23.49 -8.59 -3.32
N ARG A 126 23.22 -9.89 -3.23
CA ARG A 126 23.01 -10.56 -1.94
C ARG A 126 24.34 -11.02 -1.37
N ILE A 127 24.57 -10.72 -0.10
CA ILE A 127 25.79 -11.06 0.61
C ILE A 127 25.47 -11.80 1.91
N LYS A 128 26.45 -12.53 2.42
CA LYS A 128 26.34 -13.13 3.75
C LYS A 128 26.50 -12.04 4.82
N PRO A 129 25.70 -12.09 5.90
CA PRO A 129 25.89 -11.21 7.04
C PRO A 129 27.25 -11.50 7.70
N LYS A 130 27.74 -10.53 8.47
CA LYS A 130 28.91 -10.75 9.32
C LYS A 130 28.57 -11.78 10.41
N PRO A 131 29.58 -12.52 10.91
CA PRO A 131 29.39 -13.40 12.07
C PRO A 131 28.76 -12.63 13.23
N SER A 132 27.75 -13.22 13.86
CA SER A 132 27.06 -12.62 14.99
C SER A 132 27.54 -13.21 16.32
N THR A 133 27.57 -12.38 17.34
CA THR A 133 27.82 -12.80 18.71
C THR A 133 26.52 -13.09 19.48
N LEU A 134 25.35 -12.82 18.86
CA LEU A 134 24.06 -13.08 19.47
C LEU A 134 23.83 -14.58 19.63
N GLN A 135 23.61 -15.02 20.86
CA GLN A 135 23.21 -16.38 21.18
C GLN A 135 21.77 -16.37 21.67
N LEU A 136 20.91 -17.11 20.99
CA LEU A 136 19.51 -17.20 21.35
C LEU A 136 19.28 -18.05 22.58
N GLY A 137 18.63 -17.48 23.57
CA GLY A 137 18.12 -18.20 24.73
C GLY A 137 16.82 -18.98 24.43
N PRO A 138 16.32 -19.75 25.41
CA PRO A 138 15.05 -20.46 25.27
C PRO A 138 13.91 -19.52 24.87
N LYS A 139 13.03 -19.96 23.95
CA LYS A 139 11.91 -19.22 23.36
C LYS A 139 12.28 -18.13 22.35
N GLU A 140 13.50 -17.57 22.33
CA GLU A 140 13.82 -16.40 21.49
C GLU A 140 13.69 -16.66 19.99
N GLY A 141 14.02 -17.86 19.51
CA GLY A 141 13.79 -18.24 18.12
C GLY A 141 12.30 -18.17 17.76
N LEU A 142 11.43 -18.68 18.62
CA LEU A 142 9.99 -18.59 18.41
C LEU A 142 9.48 -17.14 18.51
N ALA A 143 9.95 -16.36 19.49
CA ALA A 143 9.56 -14.95 19.63
C ALA A 143 9.93 -14.10 18.41
N LEU A 144 11.05 -14.40 17.77
CA LEU A 144 11.49 -13.71 16.56
C LEU A 144 10.60 -14.00 15.34
N ILE A 145 10.11 -15.24 15.18
CA ILE A 145 9.36 -15.64 13.99
C ILE A 145 7.84 -15.60 14.15
N ASN A 146 7.34 -15.62 15.39
CA ASN A 146 5.91 -15.59 15.68
C ASN A 146 5.41 -14.15 15.75
N GLY A 147 4.29 -13.85 15.10
CA GLY A 147 3.70 -12.50 15.08
C GLY A 147 3.33 -12.00 13.69
N THR A 148 2.77 -10.79 13.62
CA THR A 148 2.10 -10.24 12.43
C THR A 148 2.90 -9.13 11.74
N GLN A 149 4.21 -9.02 11.97
CA GLN A 149 5.01 -7.87 11.54
C GLN A 149 5.20 -7.76 10.02
N PHE A 150 5.07 -8.84 9.26
CA PHE A 150 5.05 -8.77 7.79
C PHE A 150 3.75 -8.12 7.31
N MET A 151 2.59 -8.59 7.79
CA MET A 151 1.30 -7.98 7.49
C MET A 151 1.22 -6.53 7.95
N GLN A 152 1.73 -6.21 9.16
CA GLN A 152 1.79 -4.86 9.70
C GLN A 152 2.61 -3.93 8.79
N ALA A 153 3.81 -4.35 8.39
CA ALA A 153 4.72 -3.53 7.60
C ALA A 153 4.14 -3.22 6.20
N TYR A 154 3.60 -4.23 5.52
CA TYR A 154 2.89 -4.03 4.26
C TYR A 154 1.68 -3.10 4.41
N GLY A 155 0.88 -3.31 5.46
CA GLY A 155 -0.32 -2.51 5.72
C GLY A 155 0.00 -1.05 6.03
N LEU A 156 1.05 -0.77 6.80
CA LEU A 156 1.51 0.61 7.04
C LEU A 156 1.96 1.28 5.75
N GLN A 157 2.74 0.59 4.92
CA GLN A 157 3.14 1.10 3.61
C GLN A 157 1.93 1.40 2.73
N CYS A 158 0.94 0.51 2.72
CA CYS A 158 -0.32 0.73 2.01
C CYS A 158 -1.11 1.92 2.57
N LEU A 159 -1.16 2.09 3.89
CA LEU A 159 -1.86 3.21 4.53
C LEU A 159 -1.21 4.56 4.21
N PHE A 160 0.12 4.69 4.29
CA PHE A 160 0.83 5.92 3.92
C PHE A 160 0.55 6.31 2.47
N LYS A 161 0.68 5.36 1.56
CA LYS A 161 0.34 5.58 0.15
C LYS A 161 -1.15 5.89 -0.07
N ALA A 162 -2.05 5.25 0.66
CA ALA A 162 -3.48 5.50 0.57
C ALA A 162 -3.87 6.92 1.01
N GLU A 163 -3.27 7.45 2.07
CA GLU A 163 -3.47 8.83 2.52
C GLU A 163 -3.03 9.83 1.45
N ASP A 164 -1.86 9.61 0.83
CA ASP A 164 -1.36 10.43 -0.28
C ASP A 164 -2.27 10.34 -1.52
N ILE A 165 -2.69 9.13 -1.89
CA ILE A 165 -3.62 8.88 -2.99
C ILE A 165 -4.93 9.66 -2.78
N LEU A 166 -5.52 9.59 -1.58
CA LEU A 166 -6.79 10.25 -1.27
C LEU A 166 -6.69 11.78 -1.33
N ALA A 167 -5.59 12.34 -0.82
CA ALA A 167 -5.36 13.78 -0.90
C ALA A 167 -5.20 14.26 -2.35
N ARG A 168 -4.46 13.51 -3.17
CA ARG A 168 -4.25 13.82 -4.60
C ARG A 168 -5.49 13.60 -5.43
N ALA A 169 -6.29 12.58 -5.12
CA ALA A 169 -7.52 12.27 -5.83
C ALA A 169 -8.53 13.44 -5.83
N ASP A 170 -8.64 14.17 -4.71
CA ASP A 170 -9.51 15.33 -4.65
C ASP A 170 -9.01 16.48 -5.54
N MET A 171 -7.70 16.72 -5.55
CA MET A 171 -7.10 17.73 -6.43
C MET A 171 -7.24 17.36 -7.91
N ASN A 172 -7.02 16.08 -8.24
CA ASN A 172 -7.20 15.57 -9.61
C ASN A 172 -8.66 15.71 -10.06
N ALA A 173 -9.61 15.35 -9.19
CA ALA A 173 -11.03 15.51 -9.46
C ALA A 173 -11.43 16.99 -9.67
N ALA A 174 -10.86 17.91 -8.88
CA ALA A 174 -11.07 19.34 -9.07
C ALA A 174 -10.54 19.82 -10.43
N MET A 175 -9.33 19.41 -10.82
CA MET A 175 -8.79 19.72 -12.16
C MET A 175 -9.65 19.11 -13.27
N CYS A 176 -10.10 17.86 -13.13
CA CYS A 176 -11.00 17.22 -14.08
C CYS A 176 -12.33 17.96 -14.21
N LEU A 177 -12.90 18.45 -13.09
CA LEU A 177 -14.16 19.18 -13.09
C LEU A 177 -14.07 20.46 -13.93
N ASP A 178 -13.02 21.26 -13.73
CA ASP A 178 -12.78 22.46 -14.56
C ASP A 178 -12.49 22.09 -16.02
N ALA A 179 -11.61 21.11 -16.27
CA ALA A 179 -11.29 20.65 -17.60
C ALA A 179 -12.52 20.14 -18.38
N TYR A 180 -13.48 19.52 -17.68
CA TYR A 180 -14.73 19.02 -18.27
C TYR A 180 -15.83 20.09 -18.36
N ASP A 181 -15.59 21.32 -17.94
CA ASP A 181 -16.61 22.38 -17.80
C ASP A 181 -17.74 21.95 -16.86
N GLY A 182 -17.38 21.41 -15.69
CA GLY A 182 -18.31 20.86 -14.70
C GLY A 182 -19.03 21.94 -13.86
N ARG A 183 -19.92 21.47 -12.99
CA ARG A 183 -20.80 22.30 -12.15
C ARG A 183 -20.42 22.19 -10.67
N LYS A 184 -20.44 23.33 -9.95
CA LYS A 184 -20.13 23.38 -8.51
C LYS A 184 -21.26 22.94 -7.59
N GLU A 185 -22.51 22.94 -8.06
CA GLU A 185 -23.70 22.76 -7.22
C GLU A 185 -23.73 21.40 -6.53
N ALA A 186 -23.12 20.36 -7.15
CA ALA A 186 -23.00 19.04 -6.56
C ALA A 186 -22.10 18.97 -5.32
N PHE A 187 -21.30 20.01 -5.06
CA PHE A 187 -20.35 20.09 -3.94
C PHE A 187 -20.81 21.05 -2.83
N LEU A 188 -21.95 21.74 -3.01
CA LEU A 188 -22.48 22.66 -2.00
C LEU A 188 -22.88 21.92 -0.72
N ALA A 189 -22.57 22.51 0.42
CA ALA A 189 -22.74 21.90 1.74
C ALA A 189 -24.16 21.38 2.03
N TYR A 190 -25.18 22.02 1.48
CA TYR A 190 -26.60 21.68 1.73
C TYR A 190 -26.90 20.18 1.51
N SER A 191 -26.47 19.62 0.37
CA SER A 191 -26.70 18.21 0.05
C SER A 191 -25.93 17.25 0.94
N HIS A 192 -24.76 17.65 1.44
CA HIS A 192 -23.89 16.80 2.25
C HIS A 192 -24.26 16.86 3.73
N GLN A 193 -24.81 17.99 4.20
CA GLN A 193 -25.29 18.15 5.59
C GLN A 193 -26.50 17.25 5.90
N ILE A 194 -27.36 16.96 4.92
CA ILE A 194 -28.52 16.05 5.09
C ILE A 194 -28.14 14.56 4.93
N ARG A 195 -26.89 14.27 4.55
CA ARG A 195 -26.31 12.94 4.49
C ARG A 195 -24.86 12.97 5.05
N PRO A 196 -24.69 13.12 6.38
CA PRO A 196 -23.48 13.64 6.97
C PRO A 196 -22.38 12.58 7.23
N HIS A 197 -21.99 11.80 6.20
CA HIS A 197 -20.78 10.98 6.27
C HIS A 197 -19.56 11.89 6.33
N LYS A 198 -18.62 11.62 7.24
CA LYS A 198 -17.45 12.48 7.50
C LYS A 198 -16.60 12.70 6.26
N GLY A 199 -16.25 11.63 5.58
CA GLY A 199 -15.45 11.68 4.35
C GLY A 199 -16.16 12.43 3.21
N GLN A 200 -17.50 12.26 3.07
CA GLN A 200 -18.30 12.98 2.07
C GLN A 200 -18.30 14.49 2.32
N LEU A 201 -18.55 14.93 3.56
CA LEU A 201 -18.50 16.33 3.96
C LEU A 201 -17.13 16.95 3.71
N HIS A 202 -16.07 16.23 4.11
CA HIS A 202 -14.69 16.67 3.90
C HIS A 202 -14.37 16.82 2.41
N THR A 203 -14.65 15.80 1.60
CA THR A 203 -14.35 15.82 0.16
C THR A 203 -15.08 16.95 -0.56
N ALA A 204 -16.39 17.16 -0.29
CA ALA A 204 -17.16 18.24 -0.90
C ALA A 204 -16.54 19.60 -0.61
N LYS A 205 -16.15 19.85 0.64
CA LYS A 205 -15.49 21.09 1.07
C LYS A 205 -14.13 21.25 0.36
N THR A 206 -13.29 20.22 0.38
CA THR A 206 -11.95 20.24 -0.22
C THR A 206 -11.96 20.52 -1.72
N ILE A 207 -12.92 19.92 -2.47
CA ILE A 207 -13.08 20.20 -3.91
C ILE A 207 -13.39 21.67 -4.15
N LEU A 208 -14.31 22.28 -3.40
CA LEU A 208 -14.62 23.71 -3.54
C LEU A 208 -13.45 24.60 -3.17
N GLU A 209 -12.68 24.26 -2.13
CA GLU A 209 -11.46 24.98 -1.75
C GLU A 209 -10.39 24.91 -2.86
N HIS A 210 -10.25 23.75 -3.52
CA HIS A 210 -9.33 23.60 -4.65
C HIS A 210 -9.77 24.43 -5.88
N LEU A 211 -11.04 24.68 -6.04
CA LEU A 211 -11.62 25.41 -7.19
C LEU A 211 -11.92 26.88 -6.90
N GLU A 212 -11.58 27.38 -5.71
CA GLU A 212 -11.83 28.78 -5.36
C GLU A 212 -11.14 29.74 -6.33
N GLY A 213 -11.92 30.66 -6.91
CA GLY A 213 -11.45 31.66 -7.88
C GLY A 213 -11.31 31.14 -9.32
N SER A 214 -11.79 29.93 -9.65
CA SER A 214 -11.81 29.45 -11.03
C SER A 214 -12.76 30.28 -11.92
N GLU A 215 -12.21 30.86 -13.00
CA GLU A 215 -12.98 31.56 -14.04
C GLU A 215 -13.84 30.57 -14.83
N ILE A 216 -13.36 29.31 -15.00
CA ILE A 216 -14.06 28.24 -15.71
C ILE A 216 -15.30 27.82 -14.93
N LEU A 217 -15.15 27.59 -13.62
CA LEU A 217 -16.26 27.20 -12.77
C LEU A 217 -17.32 28.30 -12.59
N ALA A 218 -16.91 29.57 -12.70
CA ALA A 218 -17.78 30.72 -12.53
C ALA A 218 -18.70 30.98 -13.73
N GLN A 219 -18.45 30.33 -14.88
CA GLN A 219 -19.27 30.52 -16.08
C GLN A 219 -20.67 29.93 -15.92
N ASP A 220 -21.65 30.53 -16.65
CA ASP A 220 -22.97 29.93 -16.82
C ASP A 220 -22.86 28.59 -17.55
N LYS A 221 -23.48 27.54 -17.01
CA LYS A 221 -23.41 26.17 -17.55
C LYS A 221 -24.67 25.84 -18.36
N VAL A 222 -24.47 25.39 -19.59
CA VAL A 222 -25.57 25.03 -20.51
C VAL A 222 -26.25 23.73 -20.14
N HIS A 223 -25.48 22.78 -19.57
CA HIS A 223 -25.96 21.45 -19.18
C HIS A 223 -26.56 21.44 -17.77
N VAL A 224 -27.57 20.62 -17.58
CA VAL A 224 -28.33 20.52 -16.31
C VAL A 224 -27.52 19.87 -15.21
N GLN A 225 -26.74 18.83 -15.53
CA GLN A 225 -25.94 18.05 -14.55
C GLN A 225 -24.73 17.38 -15.20
N ASP A 226 -23.75 17.02 -14.36
CA ASP A 226 -22.57 16.29 -14.77
C ASP A 226 -22.74 14.78 -14.66
N PRO A 227 -21.91 13.98 -15.37
CA PRO A 227 -21.83 12.54 -15.14
C PRO A 227 -21.45 12.21 -13.69
N TYR A 228 -21.80 11.02 -13.23
CA TYR A 228 -21.55 10.59 -11.84
C TYR A 228 -20.07 10.65 -11.46
N SER A 229 -19.16 10.32 -12.37
CA SER A 229 -17.71 10.41 -12.11
C SER A 229 -17.22 11.82 -11.77
N MET A 230 -17.99 12.85 -12.14
CA MET A 230 -17.74 14.26 -11.79
C MET A 230 -18.53 14.68 -10.55
N ARG A 231 -19.86 14.47 -10.53
CA ARG A 231 -20.72 15.01 -9.47
C ARG A 231 -20.85 14.13 -8.22
N CYS A 232 -20.50 12.83 -8.30
CA CYS A 232 -20.54 11.91 -7.15
C CYS A 232 -19.18 11.71 -6.48
N VAL A 233 -18.19 12.54 -6.79
CA VAL A 233 -16.87 12.53 -6.15
C VAL A 233 -16.97 12.57 -4.61
N PRO A 234 -17.79 13.45 -3.99
CA PRO A 234 -17.90 13.47 -2.53
C PRO A 234 -18.37 12.15 -1.92
N GLN A 235 -19.32 11.46 -2.58
CA GLN A 235 -19.85 10.19 -2.11
C GLN A 235 -18.84 9.05 -2.23
N VAL A 236 -18.11 8.98 -3.34
CA VAL A 236 -17.16 7.89 -3.62
C VAL A 236 -15.85 8.09 -2.88
N HIS A 237 -15.19 9.23 -3.05
CA HIS A 237 -13.95 9.53 -2.33
C HIS A 237 -14.17 9.56 -0.81
N GLY A 238 -15.32 10.11 -0.38
CA GLY A 238 -15.69 10.16 1.03
C GLY A 238 -15.83 8.77 1.65
N ALA A 239 -16.47 7.84 0.97
CA ALA A 239 -16.60 6.45 1.44
C ALA A 239 -15.22 5.78 1.60
N SER A 240 -14.32 5.96 0.64
CA SER A 240 -12.94 5.44 0.73
C SER A 240 -12.16 6.08 1.87
N LYS A 241 -12.31 7.39 2.12
CA LYS A 241 -11.69 8.07 3.27
C LYS A 241 -12.18 7.53 4.60
N ASP A 242 -13.47 7.32 4.76
CA ASP A 242 -14.04 6.74 5.99
C ASP A 242 -13.54 5.31 6.20
N ALA A 243 -13.40 4.51 5.13
CA ALA A 243 -12.82 3.17 5.18
C ALA A 243 -11.34 3.19 5.60
N VAL A 244 -10.52 4.05 4.98
CA VAL A 244 -9.09 4.20 5.33
C VAL A 244 -8.91 4.64 6.78
N ALA A 245 -9.75 5.56 7.28
CA ALA A 245 -9.71 5.98 8.69
C ALA A 245 -10.02 4.83 9.65
N HIS A 246 -10.97 3.94 9.31
CA HIS A 246 -11.25 2.74 10.10
C HIS A 246 -10.05 1.77 10.09
N VAL A 247 -9.49 1.47 8.91
CA VAL A 247 -8.30 0.60 8.79
C VAL A 247 -7.14 1.13 9.62
N LYS A 248 -6.87 2.44 9.53
CA LYS A 248 -5.81 3.10 10.29
C LYS A 248 -5.95 2.87 11.80
N ALA A 249 -7.15 3.01 12.36
CA ALA A 249 -7.39 2.80 13.79
C ALA A 249 -7.09 1.35 14.25
N VAL A 250 -7.36 0.36 13.39
CA VAL A 250 -7.00 -1.04 13.68
C VAL A 250 -5.50 -1.24 13.65
N PHE A 251 -4.81 -0.68 12.65
CA PHE A 251 -3.34 -0.74 12.56
C PHE A 251 -2.65 -0.02 13.70
N GLU A 252 -3.16 1.14 14.15
CA GLU A 252 -2.65 1.85 15.33
C GLU A 252 -2.72 0.99 16.60
N THR A 253 -3.74 0.17 16.74
CA THR A 253 -3.83 -0.81 17.84
C THR A 253 -2.80 -1.92 17.68
N GLU A 254 -2.73 -2.51 16.49
CA GLU A 254 -1.88 -3.69 16.22
C GLU A 254 -0.38 -3.40 16.36
N ILE A 255 0.10 -2.26 15.86
CA ILE A 255 1.53 -1.88 15.96
C ILE A 255 1.98 -1.62 17.39
N ASN A 256 1.04 -1.38 18.31
CA ASN A 256 1.27 -1.19 19.74
C ASN A 256 0.90 -2.45 20.56
N SER A 257 0.88 -3.63 19.94
CA SER A 257 0.47 -4.88 20.56
C SER A 257 1.60 -5.90 20.61
N VAL A 258 1.48 -6.85 21.53
CA VAL A 258 2.30 -8.06 21.59
C VAL A 258 1.61 -9.16 20.78
N THR A 259 2.20 -9.54 19.67
CA THR A 259 1.58 -10.41 18.66
C THR A 259 2.27 -11.77 18.53
N ASP A 260 2.98 -12.22 19.57
CA ASP A 260 3.59 -13.56 19.62
C ASP A 260 2.90 -14.50 20.63
N ASN A 261 3.39 -15.71 20.76
CA ASN A 261 2.89 -16.76 21.65
C ASN A 261 4.03 -17.77 21.98
N PRO A 262 4.08 -18.32 23.19
CA PRO A 262 3.32 -17.97 24.40
C PRO A 262 3.72 -16.61 24.97
N ASN A 263 2.80 -15.97 25.68
CA ASN A 263 3.08 -14.71 26.38
C ASN A 263 3.55 -14.97 27.81
N VAL A 264 4.51 -14.17 28.28
CA VAL A 264 5.14 -14.26 29.59
C VAL A 264 4.73 -13.09 30.46
N PHE A 265 4.30 -13.35 31.68
CA PHE A 265 3.91 -12.37 32.69
C PHE A 265 4.77 -12.62 33.93
N PRO A 266 5.95 -11.98 34.04
CA PRO A 266 6.91 -12.27 35.11
C PRO A 266 6.39 -11.93 36.52
N ASP A 267 5.63 -10.84 36.63
CA ASP A 267 5.10 -10.37 37.92
C ASP A 267 4.05 -11.34 38.50
N GLU A 268 3.33 -12.05 37.65
CA GLU A 268 2.31 -13.04 37.98
C GLU A 268 2.84 -14.48 38.00
N ASP A 269 4.13 -14.69 37.68
CA ASP A 269 4.75 -16.01 37.46
C ASP A 269 3.93 -16.89 36.51
N LEU A 270 3.49 -16.28 35.40
CA LEU A 270 2.54 -16.89 34.47
C LEU A 270 3.08 -16.94 33.04
N VAL A 271 2.87 -18.08 32.36
CA VAL A 271 3.08 -18.25 30.92
C VAL A 271 1.78 -18.74 30.28
N LEU A 272 1.27 -17.97 29.32
CA LEU A 272 0.00 -18.27 28.65
C LEU A 272 0.22 -18.60 27.19
N SER A 273 -0.34 -19.73 26.76
CA SER A 273 -0.48 -20.05 25.33
C SER A 273 -1.85 -19.57 24.85
N ALA A 274 -1.85 -18.61 23.91
CA ALA A 274 -3.04 -17.97 23.37
C ALA A 274 -2.90 -17.79 21.85
N GLY A 275 -3.72 -16.93 21.25
CA GLY A 275 -3.80 -16.75 19.80
C GLY A 275 -3.40 -15.34 19.29
N ASN A 276 -2.58 -14.58 20.02
CA ASN A 276 -2.23 -13.22 19.64
C ASN A 276 -1.47 -13.09 18.33
N PHE A 277 -0.93 -14.19 17.83
CA PHE A 277 -0.30 -14.26 16.50
C PHE A 277 -1.30 -14.28 15.34
N HIS A 278 -2.59 -14.51 15.60
CA HIS A 278 -3.56 -14.69 14.54
C HIS A 278 -3.82 -13.39 13.77
N GLY A 279 -3.47 -13.38 12.48
CA GLY A 279 -3.49 -12.19 11.64
C GLY A 279 -4.88 -11.75 11.15
N GLN A 280 -5.99 -12.34 11.62
CA GLN A 280 -7.33 -12.06 11.11
C GLN A 280 -7.74 -10.58 11.22
N PRO A 281 -7.41 -9.84 12.31
CA PRO A 281 -7.70 -8.42 12.38
C PRO A 281 -7.08 -7.64 11.22
N LEU A 282 -5.83 -7.95 10.85
CA LEU A 282 -5.14 -7.29 9.74
C LEU A 282 -5.61 -7.79 8.37
N ALA A 283 -5.86 -9.08 8.22
CA ALA A 283 -6.29 -9.67 6.94
C ALA A 283 -7.58 -9.02 6.43
N LEU A 284 -8.58 -8.86 7.29
CA LEU A 284 -9.84 -8.17 6.97
C LEU A 284 -9.60 -6.71 6.56
N GLN A 285 -8.73 -6.01 7.30
CA GLN A 285 -8.46 -4.59 7.02
C GLN A 285 -7.69 -4.39 5.71
N LEU A 286 -6.76 -5.30 5.38
CA LEU A 286 -5.98 -5.25 4.14
C LEU A 286 -6.86 -5.47 2.90
N ASP A 287 -7.79 -6.43 2.95
CA ASP A 287 -8.76 -6.63 1.89
C ASP A 287 -9.74 -5.43 1.78
N TYR A 288 -10.19 -4.88 2.91
CA TYR A 288 -11.06 -3.71 2.93
C TYR A 288 -10.36 -2.45 2.39
N LEU A 289 -9.08 -2.25 2.74
CA LEU A 289 -8.24 -1.18 2.22
C LEU A 289 -8.06 -1.30 0.69
N ALA A 290 -7.77 -2.50 0.21
CA ALA A 290 -7.62 -2.77 -1.22
C ALA A 290 -8.90 -2.40 -1.99
N ILE A 291 -10.08 -2.79 -1.50
CA ILE A 291 -11.38 -2.45 -2.09
C ILE A 291 -11.60 -0.92 -2.08
N ALA A 292 -11.35 -0.27 -0.94
CA ALA A 292 -11.57 1.17 -0.79
C ALA A 292 -10.68 2.01 -1.72
N ILE A 293 -9.42 1.62 -1.92
CA ILE A 293 -8.49 2.32 -2.80
C ILE A 293 -8.74 1.99 -4.27
N ALA A 294 -9.16 0.77 -4.61
CA ALA A 294 -9.56 0.41 -5.98
C ALA A 294 -10.69 1.29 -6.51
N GLU A 295 -11.66 1.70 -5.68
CA GLU A 295 -12.75 2.60 -6.06
C GLU A 295 -12.28 4.01 -6.43
N ILE A 296 -11.22 4.51 -5.79
CA ILE A 296 -10.55 5.76 -6.19
C ILE A 296 -10.01 5.65 -7.62
N GLY A 297 -9.37 4.53 -7.94
CA GLY A 297 -8.90 4.25 -9.30
C GLY A 297 -10.05 4.07 -10.30
N SER A 298 -11.12 3.40 -9.90
CA SER A 298 -12.30 3.14 -10.74
C SER A 298 -12.99 4.44 -11.17
N ILE A 299 -13.27 5.34 -10.22
CA ILE A 299 -13.92 6.62 -10.55
C ILE A 299 -12.96 7.57 -11.32
N ALA A 300 -11.65 7.52 -11.04
CA ALA A 300 -10.64 8.30 -11.80
C ALA A 300 -10.60 7.86 -13.26
N GLU A 301 -10.60 6.55 -13.56
CA GLU A 301 -10.66 6.04 -14.93
C GLU A 301 -11.92 6.52 -15.67
N ARG A 302 -13.07 6.56 -15.00
CA ARG A 302 -14.29 7.13 -15.61
C ARG A 302 -14.16 8.63 -15.93
N ARG A 303 -13.41 9.40 -15.13
CA ARG A 303 -13.10 10.79 -15.45
C ARG A 303 -12.16 10.91 -16.64
N ILE A 304 -11.12 10.07 -16.70
CA ILE A 304 -10.22 9.99 -17.87
C ILE A 304 -11.04 9.75 -19.15
N TYR A 305 -11.95 8.75 -19.13
CA TYR A 305 -12.82 8.49 -20.27
C TYR A 305 -13.64 9.71 -20.68
N ARG A 306 -14.24 10.44 -19.70
CA ARG A 306 -15.03 11.65 -19.98
C ARG A 306 -14.22 12.77 -20.63
N LEU A 307 -12.96 12.89 -20.26
CA LEU A 307 -12.08 13.93 -20.84
C LEU A 307 -11.67 13.61 -22.28
N VAL A 308 -11.62 12.34 -22.68
CA VAL A 308 -11.20 11.95 -24.04
C VAL A 308 -12.34 11.63 -24.99
N GLU A 309 -13.60 11.67 -24.54
CA GLU A 309 -14.76 11.25 -25.35
C GLU A 309 -15.25 12.30 -26.37
N GLY A 310 -14.58 13.44 -26.51
CA GLY A 310 -14.98 14.48 -27.48
C GLY A 310 -16.24 15.26 -27.12
N LYS A 311 -16.52 15.47 -25.81
CA LYS A 311 -17.68 16.21 -25.32
C LYS A 311 -17.29 17.47 -24.56
N ARG A 312 -18.31 18.33 -24.31
CA ARG A 312 -18.13 19.58 -23.55
C ARG A 312 -17.09 20.50 -24.19
N GLY A 313 -17.00 20.51 -25.54
CA GLY A 313 -16.05 21.34 -26.27
C GLY A 313 -14.59 20.86 -26.23
N LEU A 314 -14.33 19.67 -25.68
CA LEU A 314 -13.04 19.01 -25.80
C LEU A 314 -12.99 18.23 -27.14
N PRO A 315 -11.84 18.18 -27.82
CA PRO A 315 -11.68 17.32 -29.00
C PRO A 315 -11.58 15.85 -28.57
N GLU A 316 -11.97 14.94 -29.48
CA GLU A 316 -11.80 13.50 -29.28
C GLU A 316 -10.34 13.17 -28.98
N PHE A 317 -10.11 12.34 -27.96
CA PHE A 317 -8.80 11.92 -27.50
C PHE A 317 -7.80 13.04 -27.17
N LEU A 318 -8.30 14.27 -27.01
CA LEU A 318 -7.50 15.47 -26.73
C LEU A 318 -6.39 15.71 -27.77
N THR A 319 -6.69 15.53 -29.04
CA THR A 319 -5.81 15.87 -30.17
C THR A 319 -6.44 16.92 -31.07
N GLY A 320 -5.60 17.82 -31.59
CA GLY A 320 -6.01 18.84 -32.57
C GLY A 320 -6.01 18.32 -34.03
N ASN A 321 -5.48 17.12 -34.27
CA ASN A 321 -5.32 16.54 -35.62
C ASN A 321 -5.76 15.06 -35.66
N PRO A 322 -7.07 14.78 -35.43
CA PRO A 322 -7.58 13.42 -35.37
C PRO A 322 -7.39 12.70 -36.73
N GLY A 323 -7.00 11.44 -36.69
CA GLY A 323 -6.70 10.62 -37.85
C GLY A 323 -5.20 10.55 -38.18
N LEU A 324 -4.47 11.66 -38.14
CA LEU A 324 -3.01 11.64 -38.12
C LEU A 324 -2.46 11.31 -36.72
N GLU A 325 -3.15 11.77 -35.68
CA GLU A 325 -2.84 11.56 -34.29
C GLU A 325 -3.94 10.74 -33.59
N SER A 326 -3.56 9.90 -32.66
CA SER A 326 -4.47 9.13 -31.79
C SER A 326 -4.65 9.75 -30.40
N GLY A 327 -3.83 10.73 -30.06
CA GLY A 327 -3.87 11.45 -28.77
C GLY A 327 -3.78 10.52 -27.56
N LEU A 328 -4.66 10.71 -26.60
CA LEU A 328 -4.68 9.94 -25.33
C LEU A 328 -5.63 8.72 -25.36
N MET A 329 -6.04 8.23 -26.53
CA MET A 329 -6.91 7.06 -26.66
C MET A 329 -6.37 5.86 -25.86
N ILE A 330 -5.11 5.49 -26.08
CA ILE A 330 -4.51 4.30 -25.44
C ILE A 330 -4.13 4.56 -23.98
N ALA A 331 -3.92 5.79 -23.57
CA ALA A 331 -3.76 6.12 -22.14
C ALA A 331 -5.03 5.77 -21.34
N GLN A 332 -6.23 6.00 -21.90
CA GLN A 332 -7.49 5.55 -21.29
C GLN A 332 -7.57 4.01 -21.26
N TYR A 333 -7.15 3.30 -22.31
CA TYR A 333 -7.12 1.83 -22.32
C TYR A 333 -6.21 1.30 -21.23
N LEU A 334 -5.04 1.92 -21.01
CA LEU A 334 -4.13 1.56 -19.93
C LEU A 334 -4.84 1.69 -18.57
N ALA A 335 -5.48 2.81 -18.30
CA ALA A 335 -6.22 3.01 -17.05
C ALA A 335 -7.33 1.96 -16.87
N ALA A 336 -8.12 1.67 -17.92
CA ALA A 336 -9.18 0.66 -17.89
C ALA A 336 -8.63 -0.75 -17.64
N SER A 337 -7.49 -1.11 -18.23
CA SER A 337 -6.85 -2.42 -18.04
C SER A 337 -6.39 -2.59 -16.58
N ILE A 338 -5.85 -1.53 -15.96
CA ILE A 338 -5.42 -1.53 -14.55
C ILE A 338 -6.63 -1.68 -13.63
N VAL A 339 -7.74 -0.96 -13.89
CA VAL A 339 -8.99 -1.12 -13.13
C VAL A 339 -9.51 -2.56 -13.21
N SER A 340 -9.47 -3.17 -14.39
CA SER A 340 -9.86 -4.58 -14.57
C SER A 340 -8.97 -5.53 -13.77
N GLN A 341 -7.65 -5.28 -13.70
CA GLN A 341 -6.74 -6.05 -12.86
C GLN A 341 -7.07 -5.87 -11.37
N ASN A 342 -7.32 -4.64 -10.93
CA ASN A 342 -7.68 -4.35 -9.54
C ASN A 342 -8.94 -5.10 -9.10
N LYS A 343 -9.94 -5.29 -9.98
CA LYS A 343 -11.13 -6.11 -9.70
C LYS A 343 -10.74 -7.53 -9.26
N GLN A 344 -9.76 -8.14 -9.94
CA GLN A 344 -9.27 -9.48 -9.57
C GLN A 344 -8.49 -9.45 -8.25
N LEU A 345 -7.63 -8.45 -8.08
CA LEU A 345 -6.84 -8.27 -6.85
C LEU A 345 -7.69 -7.96 -5.61
N CYS A 346 -8.90 -7.41 -5.78
CA CYS A 346 -9.83 -7.13 -4.70
C CYS A 346 -10.68 -8.34 -4.27
N THR A 347 -10.48 -9.53 -4.86
CA THR A 347 -11.08 -10.76 -4.34
C THR A 347 -10.51 -11.02 -2.94
N PRO A 348 -11.32 -11.09 -1.86
CA PRO A 348 -10.81 -11.18 -0.51
C PRO A 348 -9.97 -12.45 -0.27
N SER A 349 -8.79 -12.29 0.33
CA SER A 349 -7.97 -13.40 0.81
C SER A 349 -8.37 -13.83 2.23
N SER A 350 -8.88 -12.90 3.03
CA SER A 350 -9.25 -13.10 4.43
C SER A 350 -10.44 -14.04 4.66
N VAL A 351 -11.13 -14.44 3.60
CA VAL A 351 -12.24 -15.42 3.63
C VAL A 351 -11.79 -16.84 3.34
N ASP A 352 -10.50 -17.05 3.03
CA ASP A 352 -9.91 -18.35 2.76
C ASP A 352 -9.18 -18.90 3.98
N THR A 353 -9.16 -20.22 4.11
CA THR A 353 -8.39 -20.92 5.15
C THR A 353 -7.94 -22.29 4.66
N ILE A 354 -6.73 -22.71 5.07
CA ILE A 354 -6.16 -24.00 4.71
C ILE A 354 -5.57 -24.62 5.98
N GLU A 355 -6.02 -25.81 6.33
CA GLU A 355 -5.51 -26.56 7.48
C GLU A 355 -4.02 -26.91 7.31
N SER A 356 -3.23 -26.71 8.37
CA SER A 356 -1.79 -26.99 8.41
C SER A 356 -1.34 -27.56 9.75
N SER A 357 -0.05 -27.90 9.91
CA SER A 357 0.58 -28.40 11.14
C SER A 357 -0.18 -29.60 11.77
N ASN A 358 -0.52 -30.60 10.95
CA ASN A 358 -1.27 -31.80 11.39
C ASN A 358 -2.61 -31.47 12.09
N GLY A 359 -3.33 -30.47 11.59
CA GLY A 359 -4.62 -30.05 12.12
C GLY A 359 -4.55 -29.13 13.34
N GLN A 360 -3.36 -28.78 13.83
CA GLN A 360 -3.21 -27.83 14.93
C GLN A 360 -3.58 -26.40 14.51
N GLU A 361 -3.29 -26.06 13.26
CA GLU A 361 -3.58 -24.78 12.64
C GLU A 361 -4.72 -24.95 11.61
N ASP A 362 -5.91 -25.23 12.13
CA ASP A 362 -7.11 -25.58 11.36
C ASP A 362 -7.87 -24.34 10.82
N HIS A 363 -7.54 -23.15 11.32
CA HIS A 363 -8.06 -21.88 10.83
C HIS A 363 -6.93 -20.84 10.76
N VAL A 364 -6.66 -20.31 9.57
CA VAL A 364 -5.59 -19.35 9.29
C VAL A 364 -6.15 -18.09 8.60
N SER A 365 -5.43 -16.96 8.68
CA SER A 365 -5.94 -15.66 8.23
C SER A 365 -5.76 -15.37 6.75
N MET A 366 -4.78 -15.99 6.08
CA MET A 366 -4.28 -15.61 4.74
C MET A 366 -3.87 -14.13 4.63
N GLY A 367 -3.55 -13.49 5.76
CA GLY A 367 -3.28 -12.06 5.83
C GLY A 367 -2.03 -11.63 5.05
N ALA A 368 -1.02 -12.49 4.88
CA ALA A 368 0.13 -12.20 4.04
C ALA A 368 -0.26 -12.02 2.56
N ASN A 369 -1.18 -12.87 2.06
CA ASN A 369 -1.73 -12.74 0.71
C ASN A 369 -2.59 -11.46 0.56
N ALA A 370 -3.37 -11.11 1.58
CA ALA A 370 -4.11 -9.85 1.61
C ALA A 370 -3.15 -8.64 1.56
N ALA A 371 -2.03 -8.70 2.29
CA ALA A 371 -1.04 -7.64 2.40
C ALA A 371 -0.32 -7.36 1.07
N THR A 372 0.27 -8.38 0.45
CA THR A 372 0.99 -8.23 -0.83
C THR A 372 0.06 -7.82 -1.97
N LYS A 373 -1.16 -8.33 -1.96
CA LYS A 373 -2.20 -7.98 -2.93
C LYS A 373 -2.67 -6.53 -2.77
N CYS A 374 -2.86 -6.06 -1.53
CA CYS A 374 -3.22 -4.67 -1.22
C CYS A 374 -2.19 -3.69 -1.77
N LEU A 375 -0.89 -3.95 -1.57
CA LEU A 375 0.17 -3.09 -2.12
C LEU A 375 0.09 -2.98 -3.64
N ARG A 376 -0.17 -4.09 -4.34
CA ARG A 376 -0.34 -4.07 -5.81
C ARG A 376 -1.51 -3.21 -6.26
N VAL A 377 -2.64 -3.25 -5.52
CA VAL A 377 -3.81 -2.37 -5.79
C VAL A 377 -3.43 -0.90 -5.59
N VAL A 378 -2.77 -0.58 -4.50
CA VAL A 378 -2.33 0.79 -4.19
C VAL A 378 -1.41 1.34 -5.30
N GLU A 379 -0.37 0.60 -5.68
CA GLU A 379 0.54 0.98 -6.77
C GLU A 379 -0.18 1.13 -8.13
N ASN A 380 -1.17 0.30 -8.39
CA ASN A 380 -2.00 0.42 -9.58
C ASN A 380 -2.82 1.71 -9.58
N VAL A 381 -3.35 2.11 -8.44
CA VAL A 381 -4.12 3.37 -8.33
C VAL A 381 -3.23 4.59 -8.47
N GLU A 382 -1.99 4.57 -7.96
CA GLU A 382 -0.99 5.61 -8.24
C GLU A 382 -0.79 5.82 -9.76
N ARG A 383 -0.69 4.71 -10.52
CA ARG A 383 -0.58 4.79 -12.01
C ARG A 383 -1.82 5.39 -12.66
N ILE A 384 -3.02 4.99 -12.22
CA ILE A 384 -4.28 5.55 -12.73
C ILE A 384 -4.34 7.05 -12.45
N GLN A 385 -3.96 7.49 -11.25
CA GLN A 385 -3.95 8.90 -10.91
C GLN A 385 -2.93 9.72 -11.72
N ALA A 386 -1.77 9.14 -12.04
CA ALA A 386 -0.81 9.79 -12.94
C ALA A 386 -1.38 9.96 -14.36
N ILE A 387 -2.10 8.96 -14.88
CA ILE A 387 -2.81 9.04 -16.17
C ILE A 387 -3.91 10.13 -16.10
N GLU A 388 -4.65 10.18 -15.00
CA GLU A 388 -5.68 11.21 -14.77
C GLU A 388 -5.08 12.62 -14.79
N GLN A 389 -3.96 12.83 -14.09
CA GLN A 389 -3.25 14.12 -14.07
C GLN A 389 -2.79 14.55 -15.46
N LEU A 390 -2.19 13.63 -16.23
CA LEU A 390 -1.78 13.89 -17.61
C LEU A 390 -2.97 14.29 -18.47
N THR A 391 -4.05 13.52 -18.40
CA THR A 391 -5.25 13.73 -19.22
C THR A 391 -5.95 15.02 -18.84
N ALA A 392 -6.13 15.30 -17.55
CA ALA A 392 -6.77 16.51 -17.06
C ALA A 392 -5.94 17.76 -17.38
N ALA A 393 -4.61 17.69 -17.24
CA ALA A 393 -3.72 18.78 -17.59
C ALA A 393 -3.82 19.15 -19.09
N LYS A 394 -3.79 18.13 -19.97
CA LYS A 394 -3.97 18.36 -21.42
C LYS A 394 -5.36 18.89 -21.74
N ALA A 395 -6.42 18.37 -21.14
CA ALA A 395 -7.79 18.82 -21.32
C ALA A 395 -8.00 20.28 -20.87
N LEU A 396 -7.35 20.68 -19.77
CA LEU A 396 -7.47 22.04 -19.23
C LEU A 396 -6.89 23.12 -20.19
N GLU A 397 -5.89 22.78 -20.99
CA GLU A 397 -5.32 23.71 -21.98
C GLU A 397 -6.35 24.11 -23.07
N TYR A 398 -7.35 23.27 -23.37
CA TYR A 398 -8.44 23.59 -24.28
C TYR A 398 -9.45 24.58 -23.67
N ARG A 399 -9.34 24.95 -22.39
CA ARG A 399 -10.16 25.98 -21.74
C ARG A 399 -9.58 27.37 -21.84
N ARG A 400 -8.35 27.50 -22.35
CA ARG A 400 -7.72 28.83 -22.53
C ARG A 400 -8.57 29.73 -23.45
N PRO A 401 -8.66 31.06 -23.20
CA PRO A 401 -7.83 31.84 -22.27
C PRO A 401 -8.29 31.82 -20.80
N LEU A 402 -9.43 31.21 -20.47
CA LEU A 402 -9.92 31.11 -19.09
C LEU A 402 -8.94 30.37 -18.19
N LYS A 403 -8.83 30.82 -16.95
CA LYS A 403 -7.98 30.18 -15.94
C LYS A 403 -8.80 29.43 -14.92
N SER A 404 -8.26 28.34 -14.49
CA SER A 404 -8.73 27.61 -13.30
C SER A 404 -8.33 28.34 -12.01
N SER A 405 -8.60 27.76 -10.86
CA SER A 405 -8.15 28.27 -9.56
C SER A 405 -6.63 28.34 -9.45
N LYS A 406 -6.14 29.13 -8.50
CA LYS A 406 -4.70 29.21 -8.20
C LYS A 406 -4.09 27.83 -7.89
N ASN A 407 -4.82 26.97 -7.17
CA ASN A 407 -4.35 25.63 -6.78
C ASN A 407 -4.22 24.72 -8.00
N VAL A 408 -5.22 24.70 -8.86
CA VAL A 408 -5.23 23.88 -10.09
C VAL A 408 -4.19 24.38 -11.09
N GLU A 409 -4.03 25.70 -11.26
CA GLU A 409 -2.99 26.28 -12.14
C GLU A 409 -1.57 25.95 -11.62
N ALA A 410 -1.36 25.93 -10.31
CA ALA A 410 -0.10 25.51 -9.72
C ALA A 410 0.20 24.02 -10.00
N LEU A 411 -0.81 23.14 -9.88
CA LEU A 411 -0.66 21.73 -10.25
C LEU A 411 -0.37 21.57 -11.75
N LEU A 412 -1.10 22.28 -12.61
CA LEU A 412 -0.86 22.29 -14.06
C LEU A 412 0.57 22.72 -14.39
N ALA A 413 1.04 23.80 -13.78
CA ALA A 413 2.40 24.30 -13.98
C ALA A 413 3.45 23.26 -13.56
N LYS A 414 3.24 22.58 -12.42
CA LYS A 414 4.09 21.48 -11.97
C LYS A 414 4.08 20.32 -12.95
N ILE A 415 2.93 19.88 -13.44
CA ILE A 415 2.83 18.79 -14.43
C ILE A 415 3.60 19.19 -15.70
N LYS A 416 3.42 20.41 -16.22
CA LYS A 416 4.13 20.91 -17.42
C LYS A 416 5.65 21.00 -17.24
N SER A 417 6.14 21.14 -16.02
CA SER A 417 7.58 21.13 -15.74
C SER A 417 8.19 19.71 -15.73
N ILE A 418 7.36 18.68 -15.60
CA ILE A 418 7.76 17.28 -15.46
C ILE A 418 7.51 16.50 -16.77
N ALA A 419 6.34 16.69 -17.37
CA ALA A 419 5.84 15.95 -18.50
C ALA A 419 5.51 16.85 -19.69
N ASP A 420 5.75 16.37 -20.89
CA ASP A 420 5.39 17.07 -22.12
C ASP A 420 3.93 16.76 -22.49
N ILE A 421 3.04 17.75 -22.25
CA ILE A 421 1.61 17.69 -22.61
C ILE A 421 1.29 18.46 -23.89
N SER A 422 2.28 18.93 -24.65
CA SER A 422 2.09 19.65 -25.91
C SER A 422 1.37 18.78 -26.96
N ASP A 423 0.91 19.38 -28.04
CA ASP A 423 0.28 18.68 -29.16
C ASP A 423 1.25 17.71 -29.85
N GLY A 424 0.70 16.76 -30.60
CA GLY A 424 1.42 15.67 -31.24
C GLY A 424 1.47 14.40 -30.40
N ASP A 425 1.46 13.23 -31.07
CA ASP A 425 1.61 11.94 -30.42
C ASP A 425 3.04 11.74 -29.89
N LYS A 426 3.15 11.08 -28.76
CA LYS A 426 4.42 10.75 -28.09
C LYS A 426 4.34 9.39 -27.44
N VAL A 427 5.45 8.92 -26.87
CA VAL A 427 5.45 7.73 -26.02
C VAL A 427 4.86 8.08 -24.65
N TRP A 428 3.51 8.09 -24.58
CA TRP A 428 2.76 8.53 -23.42
C TRP A 428 3.12 7.78 -22.13
N ALA A 429 3.59 6.53 -22.25
CA ALA A 429 4.09 5.76 -21.10
C ALA A 429 5.20 6.49 -20.34
N ASN A 430 6.12 7.16 -21.06
CA ASN A 430 7.21 7.92 -20.43
C ASN A 430 6.68 9.13 -19.67
N GLU A 431 5.69 9.82 -20.21
CA GLU A 431 5.12 11.01 -19.58
C GLU A 431 4.29 10.65 -18.34
N VAL A 432 3.52 9.58 -18.40
CA VAL A 432 2.81 9.02 -17.24
C VAL A 432 3.78 8.62 -16.13
N GLU A 433 4.88 7.94 -16.47
CA GLU A 433 5.85 7.49 -15.49
C GLU A 433 6.61 8.65 -14.82
N LYS A 434 6.97 9.70 -15.58
CA LYS A 434 7.55 10.94 -15.02
C LYS A 434 6.62 11.57 -13.97
N ILE A 435 5.31 11.65 -14.27
CA ILE A 435 4.30 12.16 -13.33
C ILE A 435 4.25 11.25 -12.11
N ARG A 436 4.10 9.93 -12.32
CA ARG A 436 4.02 8.97 -11.22
C ARG A 436 5.21 9.10 -10.26
N LEU A 437 6.43 9.09 -10.77
CA LEU A 437 7.65 9.19 -9.96
C LEU A 437 7.83 10.54 -9.24
N SER A 438 7.16 11.59 -9.72
CA SER A 438 7.28 12.94 -9.15
C SER A 438 6.23 13.27 -8.10
N PHE A 439 5.13 12.50 -8.08
CA PHE A 439 4.00 12.77 -7.18
C PHE A 439 3.73 11.62 -6.21
N PHE A 440 4.16 10.42 -6.49
CA PHE A 440 3.93 9.21 -5.71
C PHE A 440 5.24 8.48 -5.41
#